data_d97329642fd5853c8e4d39a1acecf76b
#
_entry.id   d97329642fd5853c8e4d39a1acecf76b
#
_cell.length_a   1.000
_cell.length_b   1.000
_cell.length_c   1.000
_cell.angle_alpha   90.00
_cell.angle_beta   90.00
_cell.angle_gamma   90.00
#
_symmetry.space_group_name_H-M   'P 1'
#
loop_
_entity.id
_entity.type
_entity.pdbx_description
1 polymer ?
#
loop_
_entity_poly.entity_id
_entity_poly.type
_entity_poly.pdbx_seq_one_letter_code
_entity_poly.pdbx_strand_id
1 'polypeptide(L)'
;MDTFEPPVDRTPQELITELRGLADVDWETVWNGPPLPGQGLDMWCAQFGWTPTQFEYVLNVVTDTGGALTLNALGGSWAPVQSLSHWVWGDNAETPEGNPRVLAEAERVWPVYVTAMCSVLGEPAWEGAWDSPSFPAELGPYAIPEAESRLREKSPYRIAYWELATPGGTLASLRITPALGTADGSDDGAVNMRLTIYPRPLKAEHR
;
A
#
# COMPACT_ATOMS: atom_id res chain seq x y z
N MET A 1 27.50 -2.69 2.83
CA MET A 1 26.50 -3.43 2.00
C MET A 1 25.39 -3.75 2.97
N ASP A 2 24.44 -2.82 3.09
CA ASP A 2 23.34 -3.01 4.02
C ASP A 2 22.51 -4.19 3.50
N THR A 3 22.44 -5.23 4.31
CA THR A 3 21.56 -6.37 4.04
C THR A 3 20.14 -5.86 4.15
N PHE A 4 19.44 -5.78 3.01
CA PHE A 4 18.00 -5.50 2.99
C PHE A 4 17.31 -6.62 3.80
N GLU A 5 16.90 -6.29 5.01
CA GLU A 5 16.09 -7.18 5.82
C GLU A 5 14.67 -7.16 5.25
N PRO A 6 14.11 -8.31 4.86
CA PRO A 6 12.76 -8.31 4.29
C PRO A 6 11.77 -7.77 5.32
N PRO A 7 10.74 -7.05 4.87
CA PRO A 7 9.74 -6.51 5.78
C PRO A 7 9.03 -7.66 6.51
N VAL A 8 8.80 -7.45 7.81
CA VAL A 8 8.13 -8.43 8.67
C VAL A 8 6.62 -8.38 8.41
N ASP A 9 6.00 -9.54 8.22
CA ASP A 9 4.55 -9.67 8.08
C ASP A 9 3.82 -9.15 9.31
N ARG A 10 2.71 -8.48 9.08
CA ARG A 10 1.83 -7.95 10.14
C ARG A 10 0.70 -8.93 10.40
N THR A 11 0.45 -9.22 11.64
CA THR A 11 -0.80 -9.90 12.01
C THR A 11 -2.01 -8.99 11.74
N PRO A 12 -3.23 -9.53 11.53
CA PRO A 12 -4.43 -8.71 11.40
C PRO A 12 -4.66 -7.73 12.57
N GLN A 13 -4.28 -8.13 13.79
CA GLN A 13 -4.42 -7.27 14.98
C GLN A 13 -3.42 -6.11 14.98
N GLU A 14 -2.19 -6.34 14.52
CA GLU A 14 -1.19 -5.28 14.34
C GLU A 14 -1.62 -4.31 13.25
N LEU A 15 -2.19 -4.81 12.13
CA LEU A 15 -2.76 -3.96 11.10
C LEU A 15 -3.90 -3.07 11.63
N ILE A 16 -4.81 -3.60 12.46
CA ILE A 16 -5.85 -2.82 13.11
C ILE A 16 -5.25 -1.70 13.98
N THR A 17 -4.20 -2.01 14.74
CA THR A 17 -3.53 -1.04 15.60
C THR A 17 -2.87 0.07 14.76
N GLU A 18 -2.19 -0.32 13.68
CA GLU A 18 -1.58 0.62 12.72
C GLU A 18 -2.62 1.55 12.08
N LEU A 19 -3.71 1.00 11.56
CA LEU A 19 -4.78 1.79 10.95
C LEU A 19 -5.41 2.82 11.89
N ARG A 20 -5.54 2.46 13.17
CA ARG A 20 -6.04 3.41 14.19
C ARG A 20 -5.06 4.56 14.42
N GLY A 21 -3.75 4.28 14.44
CA GLY A 21 -2.72 5.31 14.51
C GLY A 21 -2.74 6.23 13.28
N LEU A 22 -2.95 5.66 12.10
CA LEU A 22 -3.04 6.42 10.84
C LEU A 22 -4.31 7.26 10.72
N ALA A 23 -5.37 6.97 11.48
CA ALA A 23 -6.62 7.73 11.44
C ALA A 23 -6.46 9.17 11.96
N ASP A 24 -5.53 9.39 12.87
CA ASP A 24 -5.27 10.70 13.51
C ASP A 24 -4.18 11.52 12.80
N VAL A 25 -3.60 11.00 11.71
CA VAL A 25 -2.52 11.66 10.96
C VAL A 25 -3.08 12.89 10.21
N ASP A 26 -2.37 14.01 10.30
CA ASP A 26 -2.60 15.19 9.45
C ASP A 26 -2.12 14.90 8.01
N TRP A 27 -3.01 14.34 7.22
CA TRP A 27 -2.72 13.95 5.84
C TRP A 27 -2.37 15.12 4.93
N GLU A 28 -2.90 16.32 5.18
CA GLU A 28 -2.54 17.49 4.39
C GLU A 28 -1.05 17.82 4.54
N THR A 29 -0.55 17.79 5.77
CA THR A 29 0.88 17.96 6.04
C THR A 29 1.73 16.83 5.44
N VAL A 30 1.26 15.60 5.49
CA VAL A 30 1.98 14.45 4.88
C VAL A 30 2.06 14.62 3.36
N TRP A 31 0.96 14.96 2.68
CA TRP A 31 0.95 15.12 1.23
C TRP A 31 1.80 16.29 0.73
N ASN A 32 1.92 17.36 1.51
CA ASN A 32 2.83 18.47 1.21
C ASN A 32 4.30 18.05 1.20
N GLY A 33 4.64 16.95 1.86
CA GLY A 33 5.94 16.32 1.86
C GLY A 33 6.83 16.68 3.05
N PRO A 34 7.83 15.82 3.33
CA PRO A 34 8.77 16.02 4.42
C PRO A 34 9.78 17.14 4.09
N PRO A 35 10.35 17.79 5.10
CA PRO A 35 11.50 18.64 4.92
C PRO A 35 12.75 17.81 4.55
N LEU A 36 13.84 18.47 4.14
CA LEU A 36 15.11 17.82 3.87
C LEU A 36 15.67 17.10 5.12
N PRO A 37 16.53 16.07 4.92
CA PRO A 37 17.14 15.31 6.02
C PRO A 37 17.82 16.21 7.06
N GLY A 38 17.66 15.84 8.32
CA GLY A 38 18.19 16.55 9.48
C GLY A 38 17.15 16.75 10.58
N GLN A 39 17.43 17.57 11.56
CA GLN A 39 16.55 17.80 12.70
C GLN A 39 15.09 18.18 12.31
N GLY A 40 14.93 18.90 11.18
CA GLY A 40 13.59 19.24 10.67
C GLY A 40 12.80 18.01 10.27
N LEU A 41 13.42 17.02 9.64
CA LEU A 41 12.81 15.76 9.29
C LEU A 41 12.43 14.94 10.54
N ASP A 42 13.33 14.87 11.51
CA ASP A 42 13.07 14.14 12.76
C ASP A 42 11.86 14.73 13.50
N MET A 43 11.77 16.06 13.59
CA MET A 43 10.66 16.76 14.21
C MET A 43 9.36 16.57 13.41
N TRP A 44 9.43 16.57 12.06
CA TRP A 44 8.29 16.35 11.19
C TRP A 44 7.75 14.92 11.33
N CYS A 45 8.61 13.92 11.36
CA CYS A 45 8.21 12.54 11.60
C CYS A 45 7.61 12.35 13.00
N ALA A 46 8.25 12.91 14.03
CA ALA A 46 7.82 12.75 15.42
C ALA A 46 6.40 13.25 15.70
N GLN A 47 5.89 14.26 14.97
CA GLN A 47 4.50 14.73 15.13
C GLN A 47 3.45 13.68 14.75
N PHE A 48 3.82 12.67 13.96
CA PHE A 48 2.96 11.55 13.57
C PHE A 48 3.26 10.25 14.34
N GLY A 49 4.19 10.27 15.30
CA GLY A 49 4.69 9.06 15.96
C GLY A 49 5.57 8.21 15.04
N TRP A 50 6.27 8.82 14.09
CA TRP A 50 7.14 8.14 13.14
C TRP A 50 8.62 8.40 13.45
N THR A 51 9.45 7.40 13.20
CA THR A 51 10.92 7.51 13.26
C THR A 51 11.49 7.27 11.87
N PRO A 52 12.22 8.24 11.27
CA PRO A 52 12.82 8.04 9.95
C PRO A 52 13.97 7.01 10.03
N THR A 53 14.00 6.08 9.07
CA THR A 53 15.03 5.04 8.99
C THR A 53 15.91 5.16 7.76
N GLN A 54 15.35 5.63 6.65
CA GLN A 54 16.06 5.84 5.39
C GLN A 54 15.43 7.00 4.62
N PHE A 55 16.27 7.81 3.97
CA PHE A 55 15.86 8.94 3.17
C PHE A 55 16.83 9.12 1.98
N GLU A 56 16.51 8.43 0.87
CA GLU A 56 17.27 8.55 -0.38
C GLU A 56 16.31 8.91 -1.53
N TYR A 57 15.70 7.89 -2.16
CA TYR A 57 14.68 8.07 -3.21
C TYR A 57 13.26 8.09 -2.65
N VAL A 58 13.09 7.52 -1.48
CA VAL A 58 11.86 7.45 -0.70
C VAL A 58 12.19 7.74 0.76
N LEU A 59 11.20 8.16 1.53
CA LEU A 59 11.31 8.22 2.98
C LEU A 59 10.72 6.94 3.57
N ASN A 60 11.55 6.16 4.26
CA ASN A 60 11.10 5.04 5.07
C ASN A 60 11.06 5.45 6.53
N VAL A 61 9.97 5.13 7.19
CA VAL A 61 9.76 5.39 8.61
C VAL A 61 9.24 4.14 9.32
N VAL A 62 9.50 4.07 10.62
CA VAL A 62 8.86 3.11 11.52
C VAL A 62 7.89 3.88 12.41
N THR A 63 6.67 3.38 12.55
CA THR A 63 5.64 3.96 13.41
C THR A 63 5.82 3.52 14.86
N ASP A 64 5.18 4.20 15.81
CA ASP A 64 5.16 3.82 17.22
C ASP A 64 4.57 2.42 17.47
N THR A 65 3.79 1.91 16.52
CA THR A 65 3.24 0.54 16.54
C THR A 65 4.18 -0.48 15.90
N GLY A 66 5.35 -0.06 15.43
CA GLY A 66 6.36 -0.89 14.77
C GLY A 66 6.05 -1.19 13.29
N GLY A 67 5.09 -0.50 12.69
CA GLY A 67 4.80 -0.60 11.25
C GLY A 67 5.87 0.10 10.41
N ALA A 68 6.31 -0.54 9.32
CA ALA A 68 7.21 0.09 8.36
C ALA A 68 6.41 0.77 7.25
N LEU A 69 6.55 2.07 7.09
CA LEU A 69 5.89 2.86 6.06
C LEU A 69 6.92 3.40 5.07
N THR A 70 6.54 3.42 3.80
CA THR A 70 7.31 4.05 2.72
C THR A 70 6.50 5.18 2.12
N LEU A 71 7.01 6.40 2.17
CA LEU A 71 6.44 7.56 1.51
C LEU A 71 7.09 7.72 0.14
N ASN A 72 6.28 7.66 -0.91
CA ASN A 72 6.73 7.76 -2.29
C ASN A 72 6.39 9.16 -2.84
N ALA A 73 7.39 9.80 -3.45
CA ALA A 73 7.23 11.09 -4.14
C ALA A 73 7.62 10.98 -5.63
N LEU A 74 7.32 11.98 -6.42
CA LEU A 74 7.57 11.98 -7.86
C LEU A 74 9.04 12.30 -8.19
N GLY A 75 9.70 11.37 -8.92
CA GLY A 75 10.84 11.71 -9.77
C GLY A 75 12.03 12.37 -9.09
N GLY A 76 12.45 11.90 -7.90
CA GLY A 76 13.59 12.45 -7.17
C GLY A 76 13.30 13.77 -6.45
N SER A 77 12.06 14.19 -6.40
CA SER A 77 11.53 15.26 -5.55
C SER A 77 10.92 14.65 -4.30
N TRP A 78 11.15 15.27 -3.13
CA TRP A 78 10.59 14.83 -1.85
C TRP A 78 9.15 15.29 -1.63
N ALA A 79 8.64 16.13 -2.49
CA ALA A 79 7.33 16.74 -2.40
C ALA A 79 6.74 16.99 -3.80
N PRO A 80 5.44 16.84 -3.98
CA PRO A 80 4.49 16.29 -3.01
C PRO A 80 4.62 14.78 -2.85
N VAL A 81 4.22 14.24 -1.71
CA VAL A 81 4.08 12.79 -1.50
C VAL A 81 2.88 12.30 -2.30
N GLN A 82 3.06 11.21 -3.06
CA GLN A 82 2.03 10.66 -3.93
C GLN A 82 1.33 9.43 -3.38
N SER A 83 2.03 8.71 -2.53
CA SER A 83 1.46 7.56 -1.83
C SER A 83 2.29 7.23 -0.60
N LEU A 84 1.62 6.61 0.35
CA LEU A 84 2.23 5.93 1.47
C LEU A 84 1.90 4.46 1.34
N SER A 85 2.90 3.59 1.43
CA SER A 85 2.71 2.14 1.39
C SER A 85 3.20 1.47 2.65
N HIS A 86 2.46 0.46 3.08
CA HIS A 86 2.74 -0.37 4.23
C HIS A 86 2.71 -1.84 3.83
N TRP A 87 3.77 -2.56 4.16
CA TRP A 87 3.83 -4.01 3.98
C TRP A 87 2.89 -4.69 4.98
N VAL A 88 2.05 -5.58 4.49
CA VAL A 88 1.09 -6.32 5.33
C VAL A 88 1.45 -7.78 5.43
N TRP A 89 1.69 -8.45 4.29
CA TRP A 89 1.98 -9.87 4.24
C TRP A 89 2.68 -10.23 2.92
N GLY A 90 3.47 -11.29 2.91
CA GLY A 90 4.05 -11.84 1.69
C GLY A 90 4.51 -13.27 1.81
N ASP A 91 4.62 -13.93 0.66
CA ASP A 91 5.16 -15.29 0.52
C ASP A 91 5.90 -15.40 -0.81
N ASN A 92 6.90 -16.26 -0.85
CA ASN A 92 7.71 -16.53 -2.04
C ASN A 92 7.62 -17.99 -2.43
N ALA A 93 7.56 -18.23 -3.74
CA ALA A 93 7.81 -19.57 -4.28
C ALA A 93 9.31 -19.80 -4.39
N GLU A 94 9.79 -20.99 -4.07
CA GLU A 94 11.18 -21.39 -4.27
C GLU A 94 11.44 -21.88 -5.72
N THR A 95 10.37 -22.26 -6.40
CA THR A 95 10.39 -22.71 -7.81
C THR A 95 9.08 -22.32 -8.49
N PRO A 96 9.02 -22.29 -9.84
CA PRO A 96 7.78 -21.97 -10.57
C PRO A 96 6.59 -22.87 -10.21
N GLU A 97 6.83 -24.14 -9.88
CA GLU A 97 5.78 -25.07 -9.46
C GLU A 97 5.13 -24.66 -8.13
N GLY A 98 5.82 -23.85 -7.33
CA GLY A 98 5.31 -23.28 -6.07
C GLY A 98 4.37 -22.09 -6.25
N ASN A 99 4.34 -21.45 -7.44
CA ASN A 99 3.55 -20.26 -7.70
C ASN A 99 2.05 -20.42 -7.38
N PRO A 100 1.37 -21.52 -7.76
CA PRO A 100 -0.02 -21.72 -7.39
C PRO A 100 -0.26 -21.80 -5.88
N ARG A 101 0.72 -22.34 -5.13
CA ARG A 101 0.64 -22.43 -3.66
C ARG A 101 0.64 -21.04 -3.03
N VAL A 102 1.60 -20.17 -3.41
CA VAL A 102 1.70 -18.83 -2.81
C VAL A 102 0.49 -17.96 -3.15
N LEU A 103 -0.07 -18.10 -4.36
CA LEU A 103 -1.31 -17.42 -4.73
C LEU A 103 -2.52 -17.95 -3.94
N ALA A 104 -2.63 -19.28 -3.77
CA ALA A 104 -3.71 -19.89 -2.98
C ALA A 104 -3.61 -19.48 -1.50
N GLU A 105 -2.41 -19.36 -0.95
CA GLU A 105 -2.22 -18.87 0.42
C GLU A 105 -2.63 -17.40 0.55
N ALA A 106 -2.26 -16.54 -0.41
CA ALA A 106 -2.71 -15.15 -0.45
C ALA A 106 -4.24 -15.04 -0.47
N GLU A 107 -4.91 -15.86 -1.31
CA GLU A 107 -6.38 -15.95 -1.35
C GLU A 107 -6.99 -16.41 -0.02
N ARG A 108 -6.35 -17.34 0.65
CA ARG A 108 -6.80 -17.87 1.94
C ARG A 108 -6.74 -16.81 3.05
N VAL A 109 -5.69 -16.01 3.09
CA VAL A 109 -5.49 -14.99 4.13
C VAL A 109 -6.22 -13.67 3.82
N TRP A 110 -6.51 -13.39 2.55
CA TRP A 110 -7.16 -12.16 2.08
C TRP A 110 -8.38 -11.74 2.90
N PRO A 111 -9.42 -12.61 3.11
CA PRO A 111 -10.63 -12.19 3.82
C PRO A 111 -10.36 -11.82 5.28
N VAL A 112 -9.31 -12.37 5.88
CA VAL A 112 -8.93 -12.05 7.26
C VAL A 112 -8.42 -10.62 7.35
N TYR A 113 -7.56 -10.20 6.40
CA TYR A 113 -7.05 -8.83 6.35
C TYR A 113 -8.11 -7.82 5.90
N VAL A 114 -8.98 -8.17 4.96
CA VAL A 114 -10.12 -7.31 4.60
C VAL A 114 -11.03 -7.10 5.80
N THR A 115 -11.34 -8.16 6.57
CA THR A 115 -12.13 -8.05 7.81
C THR A 115 -11.45 -7.13 8.83
N ALA A 116 -10.14 -7.23 8.99
CA ALA A 116 -9.38 -6.34 9.86
C ALA A 116 -9.50 -4.87 9.40
N MET A 117 -9.35 -4.61 8.10
CA MET A 117 -9.56 -3.27 7.52
C MET A 117 -10.98 -2.77 7.76
N CYS A 118 -12.01 -3.60 7.48
CA CYS A 118 -13.41 -3.24 7.70
C CYS A 118 -13.72 -2.89 9.15
N SER A 119 -13.06 -3.51 10.12
CA SER A 119 -13.27 -3.21 11.54
C SER A 119 -12.87 -1.79 11.95
N VAL A 120 -12.03 -1.12 11.14
CA VAL A 120 -11.54 0.24 11.37
C VAL A 120 -12.15 1.24 10.38
N LEU A 121 -12.21 0.85 9.09
CA LEU A 121 -12.56 1.74 7.99
C LEU A 121 -14.03 1.60 7.54
N GLY A 122 -14.75 0.59 8.03
CA GLY A 122 -16.07 0.21 7.53
C GLY A 122 -15.99 -0.62 6.25
N GLU A 123 -17.12 -0.80 5.56
CA GLU A 123 -17.17 -1.58 4.32
C GLU A 123 -16.36 -0.90 3.20
N PRO A 124 -15.67 -1.69 2.35
CA PRO A 124 -14.95 -1.13 1.21
C PRO A 124 -15.93 -0.55 0.18
N ALA A 125 -15.52 0.51 -0.50
CA ALA A 125 -16.27 1.07 -1.62
C ALA A 125 -16.33 0.06 -2.80
N TRP A 126 -15.31 -0.78 -2.91
CA TRP A 126 -15.28 -1.90 -3.86
C TRP A 126 -14.24 -2.94 -3.43
N GLU A 127 -14.55 -4.22 -3.73
CA GLU A 127 -13.63 -5.36 -3.57
C GLU A 127 -13.77 -6.31 -4.76
N GLY A 128 -12.66 -6.84 -5.27
CA GLY A 128 -12.69 -7.83 -6.34
C GLY A 128 -11.32 -8.28 -6.85
N ALA A 129 -11.34 -9.12 -7.88
CA ALA A 129 -10.15 -9.64 -8.54
C ALA A 129 -9.85 -8.89 -9.85
N TRP A 130 -8.66 -9.13 -10.40
CA TRP A 130 -8.13 -8.53 -11.62
C TRP A 130 -9.06 -8.66 -12.85
N ASP A 131 -9.85 -9.75 -12.92
CA ASP A 131 -10.74 -10.09 -14.04
C ASP A 131 -12.21 -9.73 -13.78
N SER A 132 -12.51 -9.07 -12.66
CA SER A 132 -13.88 -8.69 -12.32
C SER A 132 -14.49 -7.78 -13.39
N PRO A 133 -15.68 -8.09 -13.92
CA PRO A 133 -16.37 -7.24 -14.89
C PRO A 133 -16.72 -5.85 -14.36
N SER A 134 -16.90 -5.74 -13.04
CA SER A 134 -17.19 -4.48 -12.35
C SER A 134 -15.93 -3.77 -11.84
N PHE A 135 -14.74 -4.16 -12.34
CA PHE A 135 -13.49 -3.53 -11.92
C PHE A 135 -13.55 -2.02 -12.19
N PRO A 136 -13.31 -1.16 -11.19
CA PRO A 136 -13.46 0.28 -11.35
C PRO A 136 -12.43 0.84 -12.34
N ALA A 137 -12.92 1.59 -13.33
CA ALA A 137 -12.05 2.22 -14.33
C ALA A 137 -11.28 3.43 -13.78
N GLU A 138 -11.74 4.01 -12.67
CA GLU A 138 -11.27 5.30 -12.16
C GLU A 138 -10.92 5.25 -10.67
N LEU A 139 -9.83 4.59 -10.31
CA LEU A 139 -9.23 4.78 -8.97
C LEU A 139 -8.04 5.75 -9.01
N GLY A 140 -7.94 6.56 -10.06
CA GLY A 140 -6.85 7.51 -10.29
C GLY A 140 -5.63 6.88 -10.98
N PRO A 141 -4.80 7.70 -11.64
CA PRO A 141 -3.74 7.23 -12.55
C PRO A 141 -2.63 6.42 -11.88
N TYR A 142 -2.51 6.46 -10.56
CA TYR A 142 -1.44 5.78 -9.82
C TYR A 142 -1.90 4.51 -9.10
N ALA A 143 -3.20 4.27 -9.06
CA ALA A 143 -3.75 3.21 -8.23
C ALA A 143 -3.97 1.89 -8.98
N ILE A 144 -4.23 1.93 -10.29
CA ILE A 144 -4.63 0.75 -11.07
C ILE A 144 -4.01 0.80 -12.47
N PRO A 145 -3.39 -0.30 -12.93
CA PRO A 145 -2.96 -0.42 -14.31
C PRO A 145 -4.15 -0.31 -15.27
N GLU A 146 -3.90 0.16 -16.48
CA GLU A 146 -4.89 0.12 -17.56
C GLU A 146 -5.43 -1.30 -17.76
N ALA A 147 -6.67 -1.43 -18.21
CA ALA A 147 -7.38 -2.71 -18.30
C ALA A 147 -6.59 -3.79 -19.07
N GLU A 148 -5.89 -3.41 -20.16
CA GLU A 148 -5.08 -4.34 -20.92
C GLU A 148 -3.89 -4.88 -20.12
N SER A 149 -3.13 -4.01 -19.44
CA SER A 149 -2.00 -4.40 -18.58
C SER A 149 -2.48 -5.24 -17.41
N ARG A 150 -3.57 -4.83 -16.76
CA ARG A 150 -4.17 -5.56 -15.65
C ARG A 150 -4.55 -7.00 -16.03
N LEU A 151 -5.22 -7.16 -17.18
CA LEU A 151 -5.65 -8.47 -17.67
C LEU A 151 -4.47 -9.35 -18.09
N ARG A 152 -3.44 -8.75 -18.72
CA ARG A 152 -2.23 -9.46 -19.12
C ARG A 152 -1.40 -9.93 -17.91
N GLU A 153 -1.21 -9.03 -16.93
CA GLU A 153 -0.32 -9.24 -15.80
C GLU A 153 -1.05 -9.82 -14.57
N LYS A 154 -2.39 -9.94 -14.64
CA LYS A 154 -3.24 -10.34 -13.51
C LYS A 154 -2.93 -9.52 -12.24
N SER A 155 -2.70 -8.21 -12.41
CA SER A 155 -2.24 -7.33 -11.32
C SER A 155 -3.09 -6.05 -11.28
N PRO A 156 -3.58 -5.63 -10.07
CA PRO A 156 -3.49 -6.37 -8.82
C PRO A 156 -4.33 -7.64 -8.86
N TYR A 157 -3.84 -8.73 -8.29
CA TYR A 157 -4.53 -10.02 -8.28
C TYR A 157 -5.85 -9.96 -7.49
N ARG A 158 -5.82 -9.26 -6.36
CA ARG A 158 -6.97 -8.81 -5.58
C ARG A 158 -6.79 -7.38 -5.13
N ILE A 159 -7.88 -6.65 -5.01
CA ILE A 159 -7.90 -5.31 -4.44
C ILE A 159 -9.21 -5.05 -3.71
N ALA A 160 -9.12 -4.36 -2.58
CA ALA A 160 -10.23 -3.68 -1.93
C ALA A 160 -9.81 -2.23 -1.69
N TYR A 161 -10.74 -1.28 -1.81
CA TYR A 161 -10.43 0.12 -1.52
C TYR A 161 -11.52 0.79 -0.70
N TRP A 162 -11.09 1.79 0.06
CA TRP A 162 -11.92 2.62 0.94
C TRP A 162 -11.71 4.09 0.61
N GLU A 163 -12.78 4.83 0.52
CA GLU A 163 -12.76 6.29 0.46
C GLU A 163 -12.84 6.84 1.89
N LEU A 164 -11.76 7.45 2.37
CA LEU A 164 -11.68 7.94 3.72
C LEU A 164 -12.20 9.38 3.79
N ALA A 165 -13.06 9.66 4.77
CA ALA A 165 -13.55 11.01 5.06
C ALA A 165 -12.54 11.77 5.95
N THR A 166 -11.32 11.96 5.45
CA THR A 166 -10.27 12.72 6.13
C THR A 166 -10.17 14.14 5.56
N PRO A 167 -9.70 15.14 6.34
CA PRO A 167 -9.26 16.41 5.77
C PRO A 167 -8.19 16.18 4.68
N GLY A 168 -8.36 16.78 3.53
CA GLY A 168 -7.49 16.54 2.37
C GLY A 168 -7.89 15.35 1.48
N GLY A 169 -8.88 14.56 1.90
CA GLY A 169 -9.40 13.39 1.17
C GLY A 169 -8.32 12.32 0.95
N THR A 170 -8.53 11.12 1.47
CA THR A 170 -7.62 9.99 1.27
C THR A 170 -8.35 8.79 0.70
N LEU A 171 -7.63 7.99 -0.05
CA LEU A 171 -8.07 6.70 -0.55
C LEU A 171 -7.14 5.63 0.03
N ALA A 172 -7.66 4.67 0.77
CA ALA A 172 -6.90 3.49 1.19
C ALA A 172 -7.18 2.32 0.26
N SER A 173 -6.16 1.56 -0.11
CA SER A 173 -6.32 0.31 -0.83
C SER A 173 -5.49 -0.80 -0.20
N LEU A 174 -6.08 -1.98 -0.05
CA LEU A 174 -5.37 -3.22 0.22
C LEU A 174 -5.28 -4.01 -1.08
N ARG A 175 -4.09 -4.52 -1.42
CA ARG A 175 -3.88 -5.25 -2.69
C ARG A 175 -3.01 -6.48 -2.50
N ILE A 176 -3.34 -7.55 -3.22
CA ILE A 176 -2.40 -8.62 -3.52
C ILE A 176 -1.73 -8.27 -4.86
N THR A 177 -0.41 -8.15 -4.84
CA THR A 177 0.39 -7.89 -6.04
C THR A 177 1.34 -9.08 -6.24
N PRO A 178 1.13 -9.93 -7.25
CA PRO A 178 2.04 -11.01 -7.59
C PRO A 178 3.22 -10.48 -8.41
N ALA A 179 4.38 -11.13 -8.32
CA ALA A 179 5.42 -11.01 -9.32
C ALA A 179 4.99 -11.69 -10.63
N LEU A 180 5.59 -11.31 -11.75
CA LEU A 180 5.26 -11.92 -13.06
C LEU A 180 5.34 -13.43 -13.04
N GLY A 181 6.42 -14.00 -12.49
CA GLY A 181 6.57 -15.44 -12.36
C GLY A 181 5.43 -16.11 -11.58
N THR A 182 4.83 -15.44 -10.60
CA THR A 182 3.68 -15.96 -9.88
C THR A 182 2.41 -15.93 -10.73
N ALA A 183 2.21 -14.87 -11.51
CA ALA A 183 0.97 -14.64 -12.27
C ALA A 183 0.90 -15.47 -13.56
N ASP A 184 2.01 -15.64 -14.27
CA ASP A 184 2.11 -16.36 -15.54
C ASP A 184 2.74 -17.76 -15.43
N GLY A 185 3.35 -18.08 -14.29
CA GLY A 185 3.98 -19.37 -14.05
C GLY A 185 5.31 -19.59 -14.77
N SER A 186 5.96 -18.49 -15.25
CA SER A 186 7.21 -18.59 -16.01
C SER A 186 8.45 -18.82 -15.15
N ASP A 187 8.49 -18.20 -13.97
CA ASP A 187 9.62 -18.25 -13.04
C ASP A 187 9.13 -18.40 -11.60
N ASP A 188 10.05 -18.58 -10.66
CA ASP A 188 9.77 -18.48 -9.24
C ASP A 188 9.26 -17.08 -8.92
N GLY A 189 8.11 -17.01 -8.25
CA GLY A 189 7.40 -15.76 -8.02
C GLY A 189 7.22 -15.44 -6.56
N ALA A 190 6.94 -14.18 -6.33
CA ALA A 190 6.56 -13.64 -5.03
C ALA A 190 5.15 -13.08 -5.08
N VAL A 191 4.43 -13.20 -3.99
CA VAL A 191 3.17 -12.52 -3.78
C VAL A 191 3.27 -11.64 -2.55
N ASN A 192 2.74 -10.44 -2.62
CA ASN A 192 2.69 -9.56 -1.46
C ASN A 192 1.34 -8.89 -1.32
N MET A 193 0.98 -8.59 -0.08
CA MET A 193 -0.18 -7.79 0.29
C MET A 193 0.31 -6.47 0.87
N ARG A 194 -0.16 -5.37 0.29
CA ARG A 194 0.19 -4.01 0.72
C ARG A 194 -1.05 -3.18 0.96
N LEU A 195 -1.02 -2.46 2.07
CA LEU A 195 -1.88 -1.29 2.26
C LEU A 195 -1.21 -0.10 1.58
N THR A 196 -1.95 0.63 0.75
CA THR A 196 -1.47 1.88 0.15
C THR A 196 -2.51 2.96 0.37
N ILE A 197 -2.05 4.13 0.82
CA ILE A 197 -2.86 5.32 1.04
C ILE A 197 -2.44 6.36 0.00
N TYR A 198 -3.42 7.00 -0.62
CA TYR A 198 -3.22 8.02 -1.66
C TYR A 198 -3.93 9.31 -1.28
N PRO A 199 -3.39 10.48 -1.67
CA PRO A 199 -4.18 11.69 -1.70
C PRO A 199 -5.35 11.50 -2.66
N ARG A 200 -6.54 11.93 -2.27
CA ARG A 200 -7.68 11.95 -3.18
C ARG A 200 -7.41 12.99 -4.27
N PRO A 201 -7.52 12.66 -5.56
CA PRO A 201 -7.45 13.66 -6.60
C PRO A 201 -8.50 14.72 -6.33
N LEU A 202 -8.11 15.98 -6.22
CA LEU A 202 -9.05 17.09 -6.26
C LEU A 202 -9.88 16.88 -7.52
N LYS A 203 -11.20 16.74 -7.40
CA LYS A 203 -12.08 16.69 -8.58
C LYS A 203 -11.69 17.87 -9.45
N ALA A 204 -11.24 17.60 -10.68
CA ALA A 204 -10.98 18.67 -11.62
C ALA A 204 -12.28 19.48 -11.70
N GLU A 205 -12.27 20.69 -11.16
CA GLU A 205 -13.37 21.62 -11.39
C GLU A 205 -13.44 21.79 -12.90
N HIS A 206 -14.50 21.30 -13.51
CA HIS A 206 -14.78 21.53 -14.92
C HIS A 206 -14.90 23.04 -15.09
N ARG A 207 -13.80 23.66 -15.57
CA ARG A 207 -13.80 25.04 -16.09
C ARG A 207 -14.27 25.03 -17.53
#